data_c5c60caa179f75f3001574804518477d
#
_entry.id   c5c60caa179f75f3001574804518477d
#
_cell.length_a   1.000
_cell.length_b   1.000
_cell.length_c   1.000
_cell.angle_alpha   90.00
_cell.angle_beta   90.00
_cell.angle_gamma   90.00
#
_symmetry.space_group_name_H-M   'P 1'
#
loop_
_entity.id
_entity.type
_entity.pdbx_description
1 polymer ?
#
loop_
_entity_poly.entity_id
_entity_poly.type
_entity_poly.pdbx_seq_one_letter_code
_entity_poly.pdbx_strand_id
1 'polypeptide(L)'
;MHEVISLLINRYDFFLQLLWEHIEISVLASVIATIIGGLLGVFIYEYKRLAAPVMVVVNFLYTIPSISMLGLLLYVSGVGNTTAIIALVIYALLPMVRNTFTGLNQIDQAMCEAGIALGLTRIQRLWNIEIPLAMPTIMAGIRTMLVMTIALTGIASFIGAGGLGVAIYRGITTNQSALTIAGSLLIALLAITVDALFSLGERVTRISPHMKRYTIIFVSIMTIIAMGIGGWAMHYRHVKTDVIHIATKPMTEQLILGNILKELIEKKTDLTVEVTEGVGGGTSNIQPAMLSGQFDIYPEYTGTAWSAVLKRTDAYDESLFNELSQAYKEKYNFEWVGMYGFNNTYGIGVRNEIAQSYGVKTYSDLARIAPSLTLGGEYDFFGREDGYAGLQRVYGMRFKATKDMDIGLKYTAISRDEVDVMPIFTTDGQLSIAPITVLQDDKHLYPSYMSGNVVRSEVLIAHPELRPVLESLNHTITDQEMAKMNYAVETEHQLPADVAHKFLVERNLI
;
A
#
# COMPACT_ATOMS: atom_id res chain seq x y z
N MET A 1 -7.70 -19.08 -15.23
CA MET A 1 -8.56 -18.15 -16.06
C MET A 1 -10.02 -18.21 -15.65
N HIS A 2 -10.63 -19.40 -15.53
CA HIS A 2 -12.03 -19.54 -15.09
C HIS A 2 -12.25 -18.92 -13.70
N GLU A 3 -11.36 -19.17 -12.75
CA GLU A 3 -11.40 -18.59 -11.38
C GLU A 3 -11.33 -17.07 -11.39
N VAL A 4 -10.48 -16.48 -12.25
CA VAL A 4 -10.33 -15.03 -12.38
C VAL A 4 -11.63 -14.39 -12.88
N ILE A 5 -12.25 -14.99 -13.90
CA ILE A 5 -13.53 -14.51 -14.45
C ILE A 5 -14.65 -14.65 -13.41
N SER A 6 -14.74 -15.79 -12.75
CA SER A 6 -15.71 -16.01 -11.67
C SER A 6 -15.54 -15.00 -10.54
N LEU A 7 -14.28 -14.71 -10.14
CA LEU A 7 -13.96 -13.72 -9.12
C LEU A 7 -14.39 -12.29 -9.53
N LEU A 8 -14.13 -11.91 -10.78
CA LEU A 8 -14.52 -10.60 -11.30
C LEU A 8 -16.04 -10.42 -11.34
N ILE A 9 -16.77 -11.48 -11.69
CA ILE A 9 -18.25 -11.45 -11.73
C ILE A 9 -18.83 -11.43 -10.31
N ASN A 10 -18.33 -12.30 -9.42
CA ASN A 10 -18.87 -12.42 -8.07
C ASN A 10 -18.53 -11.24 -7.15
N ARG A 11 -17.47 -10.49 -7.48
CA ARG A 11 -16.98 -9.35 -6.70
C ARG A 11 -16.92 -8.07 -7.52
N TYR A 12 -17.84 -7.89 -8.45
CA TYR A 12 -17.82 -6.75 -9.37
C TYR A 12 -17.82 -5.40 -8.64
N ASP A 13 -18.58 -5.27 -7.54
CA ASP A 13 -18.63 -4.03 -6.74
C ASP A 13 -17.27 -3.66 -6.16
N PHE A 14 -16.55 -4.62 -5.59
CA PHE A 14 -15.19 -4.44 -5.09
C PHE A 14 -14.25 -3.95 -6.19
N PHE A 15 -14.25 -4.60 -7.36
CA PHE A 15 -13.38 -4.21 -8.46
C PHE A 15 -13.77 -2.87 -9.09
N LEU A 16 -15.07 -2.54 -9.15
CA LEU A 16 -15.54 -1.25 -9.63
C LEU A 16 -15.11 -0.11 -8.69
N GLN A 17 -15.19 -0.31 -7.39
CA GLN A 17 -14.69 0.66 -6.41
C GLN A 17 -13.19 0.89 -6.60
N LEU A 18 -12.38 -0.18 -6.62
CA LEU A 18 -10.93 -0.08 -6.82
C LEU A 18 -10.57 0.54 -8.17
N LEU A 19 -11.31 0.23 -9.23
CA LEU A 19 -11.12 0.83 -10.55
C LEU A 19 -11.38 2.35 -10.51
N TRP A 20 -12.44 2.77 -9.82
CA TRP A 20 -12.76 4.18 -9.66
C TRP A 20 -11.67 4.93 -8.89
N GLU A 21 -11.24 4.41 -7.75
CA GLU A 21 -10.14 4.97 -6.95
C GLU A 21 -8.84 5.05 -7.77
N HIS A 22 -8.55 4.01 -8.57
CA HIS A 22 -7.38 3.97 -9.43
C HIS A 22 -7.41 5.07 -10.50
N ILE A 23 -8.58 5.29 -11.13
CA ILE A 23 -8.78 6.36 -12.10
C ILE A 23 -8.63 7.72 -11.42
N GLU A 24 -9.24 7.92 -10.26
CA GLU A 24 -9.16 9.17 -9.50
C GLU A 24 -7.71 9.55 -9.19
N ILE A 25 -6.94 8.64 -8.57
CA ILE A 25 -5.54 8.88 -8.20
C ILE A 25 -4.70 9.17 -9.45
N SER A 26 -4.81 8.36 -10.49
CA SER A 26 -3.99 8.49 -11.70
C SER A 26 -4.33 9.72 -12.52
N VAL A 27 -5.61 10.08 -12.65
CA VAL A 27 -6.05 11.29 -13.36
C VAL A 27 -5.63 12.54 -12.60
N LEU A 28 -5.85 12.61 -11.29
CA LEU A 28 -5.47 13.76 -10.48
C LEU A 28 -3.95 14.00 -10.54
N ALA A 29 -3.15 12.96 -10.35
CA ALA A 29 -1.69 13.05 -10.46
C ALA A 29 -1.25 13.52 -11.86
N SER A 30 -1.88 12.98 -12.92
CA SER A 30 -1.54 13.32 -14.30
C SER A 30 -1.93 14.77 -14.66
N VAL A 31 -3.05 15.27 -14.18
CA VAL A 31 -3.46 16.69 -14.38
C VAL A 31 -2.46 17.62 -13.70
N ILE A 32 -2.11 17.35 -12.44
CA ILE A 32 -1.13 18.17 -11.71
C ILE A 32 0.22 18.15 -12.44
N ALA A 33 0.69 16.95 -12.84
CA ALA A 33 1.94 16.80 -13.58
C ALA A 33 1.92 17.49 -14.95
N THR A 34 0.78 17.49 -15.66
CA THR A 34 0.64 18.18 -16.93
C THR A 34 0.78 19.68 -16.75
N ILE A 35 0.16 20.25 -15.73
CA ILE A 35 0.25 21.69 -15.43
C ILE A 35 1.67 22.05 -15.03
N ILE A 36 2.23 21.38 -14.00
CA ILE A 36 3.57 21.70 -13.48
C ILE A 36 4.63 21.41 -14.54
N GLY A 37 4.61 20.23 -15.14
CA GLY A 37 5.61 19.80 -16.13
C GLY A 37 5.51 20.58 -17.45
N GLY A 38 4.30 20.93 -17.87
CA GLY A 38 4.06 21.81 -19.03
C GLY A 38 4.63 23.22 -18.81
N LEU A 39 4.30 23.83 -17.67
CA LEU A 39 4.83 25.15 -17.31
C LEU A 39 6.36 25.13 -17.17
N LEU A 40 6.89 24.10 -16.54
CA LEU A 40 8.35 23.94 -16.38
C LEU A 40 9.04 23.70 -17.74
N GLY A 41 8.42 22.92 -18.64
CA GLY A 41 8.91 22.72 -20.01
C GLY A 41 8.95 24.02 -20.83
N VAL A 42 7.89 24.84 -20.74
CA VAL A 42 7.86 26.18 -21.35
C VAL A 42 8.91 27.10 -20.69
N PHE A 43 9.01 27.07 -19.38
CA PHE A 43 9.98 27.87 -18.64
C PHE A 43 11.43 27.60 -19.10
N ILE A 44 11.84 26.34 -19.19
CA ILE A 44 13.20 25.99 -19.64
C ILE A 44 13.42 26.23 -21.15
N TYR A 45 12.35 26.27 -21.93
CA TYR A 45 12.43 26.69 -23.33
C TYR A 45 12.73 28.19 -23.46
N GLU A 46 12.09 29.02 -22.61
CA GLU A 46 12.36 30.47 -22.57
C GLU A 46 13.78 30.77 -22.00
N TYR A 47 14.15 30.06 -20.95
CA TYR A 47 15.43 30.26 -20.26
C TYR A 47 16.38 29.09 -20.53
N LYS A 48 16.86 28.98 -21.78
CA LYS A 48 17.70 27.85 -22.25
C LYS A 48 18.91 27.50 -21.34
N ARG A 49 19.45 28.50 -20.60
CA ARG A 49 20.56 28.29 -19.65
C ARG A 49 20.16 27.39 -18.47
N LEU A 50 18.88 27.37 -18.14
CA LEU A 50 18.32 26.53 -17.04
C LEU A 50 17.87 25.15 -17.52
N ALA A 51 17.84 24.91 -18.82
CA ALA A 51 17.35 23.64 -19.37
C ALA A 51 18.17 22.44 -18.86
N ALA A 52 19.51 22.54 -18.92
CA ALA A 52 20.38 21.44 -18.48
C ALA A 52 20.23 21.15 -16.97
N PRO A 53 20.36 22.13 -16.04
CA PRO A 53 20.23 21.86 -14.60
C PRO A 53 18.82 21.36 -14.23
N VAL A 54 17.75 21.93 -14.78
CA VAL A 54 16.39 21.46 -14.51
C VAL A 54 16.18 20.03 -14.99
N MET A 55 16.64 19.70 -16.21
CA MET A 55 16.55 18.34 -16.74
C MET A 55 17.37 17.34 -15.91
N VAL A 56 18.51 17.73 -15.36
CA VAL A 56 19.29 16.88 -14.44
C VAL A 56 18.50 16.58 -13.18
N VAL A 57 17.88 17.59 -12.56
CA VAL A 57 17.06 17.39 -11.35
C VAL A 57 15.86 16.48 -11.62
N VAL A 58 15.12 16.74 -12.70
CA VAL A 58 13.94 15.94 -13.05
C VAL A 58 14.32 14.49 -13.39
N ASN A 59 15.46 14.30 -14.13
CA ASN A 59 15.99 12.95 -14.37
C ASN A 59 16.40 12.25 -13.09
N PHE A 60 17.11 12.96 -12.18
CA PHE A 60 17.51 12.39 -10.88
C PHE A 60 16.30 11.91 -10.09
N LEU A 61 15.26 12.74 -9.94
CA LEU A 61 14.03 12.35 -9.26
C LEU A 61 13.37 11.12 -9.88
N TYR A 62 13.39 11.02 -11.21
CA TYR A 62 12.84 9.88 -11.93
C TYR A 62 13.64 8.58 -11.73
N THR A 63 14.95 8.66 -11.46
CA THR A 63 15.79 7.47 -11.25
C THR A 63 15.66 6.85 -9.85
N ILE A 64 15.07 7.56 -8.91
CA ILE A 64 14.82 7.00 -7.57
C ILE A 64 13.81 5.85 -7.72
N PRO A 65 14.10 4.64 -7.20
CA PRO A 65 13.12 3.54 -7.23
C PRO A 65 11.78 3.92 -6.60
N SER A 66 10.66 3.53 -7.23
CA SER A 66 9.30 3.96 -6.81
C SER A 66 8.99 3.64 -5.34
N ILE A 67 9.34 2.45 -4.87
CA ILE A 67 9.15 2.06 -3.47
C ILE A 67 9.98 2.94 -2.53
N SER A 68 11.22 3.27 -2.92
CA SER A 68 12.08 4.18 -2.13
C SER A 68 11.51 5.60 -2.08
N MET A 69 10.98 6.11 -3.20
CA MET A 69 10.33 7.42 -3.26
C MET A 69 9.11 7.45 -2.36
N LEU A 70 8.26 6.42 -2.41
CA LEU A 70 7.11 6.30 -1.52
C LEU A 70 7.56 6.29 -0.04
N GLY A 71 8.58 5.50 0.29
CA GLY A 71 9.15 5.44 1.64
C GLY A 71 9.68 6.78 2.15
N LEU A 72 10.37 7.55 1.30
CA LEU A 72 10.86 8.90 1.66
C LEU A 72 9.70 9.88 1.90
N LEU A 73 8.67 9.84 1.06
CA LEU A 73 7.52 10.74 1.15
C LEU A 73 6.62 10.44 2.34
N LEU A 74 6.60 9.20 2.85
CA LEU A 74 5.85 8.84 4.06
C LEU A 74 6.18 9.75 5.25
N TYR A 75 7.46 10.13 5.41
CA TYR A 75 7.89 11.01 6.50
C TYR A 75 7.40 12.46 6.35
N VAL A 76 6.98 12.84 5.14
CA VAL A 76 6.57 14.23 4.83
C VAL A 76 5.06 14.36 4.71
N SER A 77 4.41 13.41 4.06
CA SER A 77 2.99 13.49 3.68
C SER A 77 2.11 12.36 4.26
N GLY A 78 2.70 11.46 5.07
CA GLY A 78 1.98 10.37 5.73
C GLY A 78 1.62 9.21 4.79
N VAL A 79 0.70 8.35 5.22
CA VAL A 79 0.23 7.15 4.52
C VAL A 79 -0.96 7.50 3.61
N GLY A 80 -1.13 6.79 2.48
CA GLY A 80 -2.33 6.86 1.66
C GLY A 80 -2.23 7.70 0.39
N ASN A 81 -3.39 8.13 -0.12
CA ASN A 81 -3.55 8.73 -1.46
C ASN A 81 -2.73 10.00 -1.68
N THR A 82 -2.57 10.85 -0.66
CA THR A 82 -1.80 12.11 -0.80
C THR A 82 -0.35 11.84 -1.16
N THR A 83 0.30 10.93 -0.44
CA THR A 83 1.69 10.53 -0.69
C THR A 83 1.84 9.86 -2.04
N ALA A 84 0.87 8.99 -2.41
CA ALA A 84 0.83 8.36 -3.73
C ALA A 84 0.76 9.41 -4.85
N ILE A 85 -0.14 10.39 -4.75
CA ILE A 85 -0.30 11.45 -5.76
C ILE A 85 0.98 12.27 -5.89
N ILE A 86 1.63 12.66 -4.79
CA ILE A 86 2.91 13.39 -4.83
C ILE A 86 3.99 12.59 -5.57
N ALA A 87 4.14 11.30 -5.22
CA ALA A 87 5.10 10.43 -5.89
C ALA A 87 4.82 10.29 -7.39
N LEU A 88 3.56 10.03 -7.75
CA LEU A 88 3.13 9.91 -9.14
C LEU A 88 3.36 11.19 -9.93
N VAL A 89 3.10 12.36 -9.35
CA VAL A 89 3.40 13.66 -9.97
C VAL A 89 4.90 13.79 -10.24
N ILE A 90 5.75 13.46 -9.27
CA ILE A 90 7.22 13.53 -9.43
C ILE A 90 7.68 12.66 -10.62
N TYR A 91 7.20 11.42 -10.72
CA TYR A 91 7.54 10.54 -11.84
C TYR A 91 6.98 11.03 -13.18
N ALA A 92 5.79 11.59 -13.17
CA ALA A 92 5.13 12.12 -14.35
C ALA A 92 5.76 13.41 -14.90
N LEU A 93 6.57 14.13 -14.09
CA LEU A 93 7.24 15.35 -14.54
C LEU A 93 8.21 15.09 -15.70
N LEU A 94 9.00 14.02 -15.66
CA LEU A 94 10.04 13.78 -16.66
C LEU A 94 9.49 13.69 -18.10
N PRO A 95 8.52 12.80 -18.41
CA PRO A 95 7.97 12.73 -19.76
C PRO A 95 7.31 14.04 -20.16
N MET A 96 6.62 14.73 -19.23
CA MET A 96 5.91 15.97 -19.54
C MET A 96 6.87 17.13 -19.84
N VAL A 97 7.85 17.39 -18.95
CA VAL A 97 8.86 18.44 -19.14
C VAL A 97 9.67 18.22 -20.41
N ARG A 98 10.14 16.97 -20.61
CA ARG A 98 10.96 16.60 -21.77
C ARG A 98 10.22 16.79 -23.09
N ASN A 99 8.98 16.30 -23.20
CA ASN A 99 8.23 16.40 -24.45
C ASN A 99 7.78 17.83 -24.73
N THR A 100 7.41 18.60 -23.70
CA THR A 100 7.10 20.03 -23.88
C THR A 100 8.32 20.80 -24.37
N PHE A 101 9.47 20.64 -23.72
CA PHE A 101 10.71 21.30 -24.11
C PHE A 101 11.16 20.88 -25.52
N THR A 102 11.16 19.58 -25.83
CA THR A 102 11.55 19.06 -27.14
C THR A 102 10.60 19.53 -28.24
N GLY A 103 9.28 19.47 -27.99
CA GLY A 103 8.28 19.92 -28.95
C GLY A 103 8.45 21.39 -29.32
N LEU A 104 8.70 22.24 -28.32
CA LEU A 104 8.95 23.68 -28.57
C LEU A 104 10.30 23.92 -29.30
N ASN A 105 11.36 23.18 -28.98
CA ASN A 105 12.65 23.32 -29.63
C ASN A 105 12.69 22.78 -31.08
N GLN A 106 11.77 21.91 -31.48
CA GLN A 106 11.68 21.34 -32.81
C GLN A 106 10.93 22.22 -33.82
N ILE A 107 10.37 23.35 -33.37
CA ILE A 107 9.67 24.29 -34.26
C ILE A 107 10.66 24.96 -35.19
N ASP A 108 10.29 25.03 -36.47
CA ASP A 108 11.09 25.72 -37.46
C ASP A 108 11.24 27.21 -37.09
N GLN A 109 12.48 27.68 -37.05
CA GLN A 109 12.82 29.06 -36.72
C GLN A 109 12.14 30.08 -37.66
N ALA A 110 11.96 29.72 -38.94
CA ALA A 110 11.27 30.54 -39.90
C ALA A 110 9.82 30.88 -39.47
N MET A 111 9.13 29.93 -38.82
CA MET A 111 7.77 30.18 -38.29
C MET A 111 7.79 31.15 -37.12
N CYS A 112 8.80 31.12 -36.26
CA CYS A 112 8.96 32.09 -35.20
C CYS A 112 9.31 33.49 -35.74
N GLU A 113 10.16 33.56 -36.73
CA GLU A 113 10.54 34.84 -37.42
C GLU A 113 9.37 35.47 -38.15
N ALA A 114 8.55 34.68 -38.84
CA ALA A 114 7.32 35.15 -39.47
C ALA A 114 6.35 35.75 -38.43
N GLY A 115 6.24 35.14 -37.26
CA GLY A 115 5.43 35.68 -36.14
C GLY A 115 5.94 37.05 -35.64
N ILE A 116 7.28 37.23 -35.60
CA ILE A 116 7.90 38.51 -35.22
C ILE A 116 7.63 39.56 -36.28
N ALA A 117 7.80 39.18 -37.57
CA ALA A 117 7.53 40.08 -38.69
C ALA A 117 6.06 40.58 -38.75
N LEU A 118 5.13 39.77 -38.29
CA LEU A 118 3.70 40.12 -38.12
C LEU A 118 3.42 40.97 -36.86
N GLY A 119 4.44 41.35 -36.09
CA GLY A 119 4.31 42.18 -34.90
C GLY A 119 3.74 41.47 -33.65
N LEU A 120 3.74 40.15 -33.61
CA LEU A 120 3.27 39.39 -32.46
C LEU A 120 4.22 39.57 -31.26
N THR A 121 3.65 39.86 -30.10
CA THR A 121 4.38 39.82 -28.84
C THR A 121 4.86 38.41 -28.50
N ARG A 122 5.86 38.26 -27.59
CA ARG A 122 6.39 36.98 -27.18
C ARG A 122 5.30 36.01 -26.72
N ILE A 123 4.37 36.49 -25.91
CA ILE A 123 3.25 35.68 -25.36
C ILE A 123 2.29 35.28 -26.49
N GLN A 124 1.95 36.23 -27.39
CA GLN A 124 1.07 35.93 -28.54
C GLN A 124 1.70 34.89 -29.47
N ARG A 125 3.03 34.95 -29.72
CA ARG A 125 3.75 33.99 -30.53
C ARG A 125 3.74 32.61 -29.86
N LEU A 126 4.05 32.55 -28.56
CA LEU A 126 4.03 31.29 -27.77
C LEU A 126 2.65 30.62 -27.89
N TRP A 127 1.56 31.32 -27.58
CA TRP A 127 0.22 30.77 -27.57
C TRP A 127 -0.40 30.54 -28.97
N ASN A 128 -0.08 31.37 -29.96
CA ASN A 128 -0.71 31.28 -31.27
C ASN A 128 0.06 30.50 -32.30
N ILE A 129 1.38 30.32 -32.11
CA ILE A 129 2.26 29.64 -33.06
C ILE A 129 2.98 28.49 -32.41
N GLU A 130 3.77 28.75 -31.36
CA GLU A 130 4.73 27.77 -30.83
C GLU A 130 4.05 26.60 -30.15
N ILE A 131 3.16 26.82 -29.17
CA ILE A 131 2.43 25.75 -28.49
C ILE A 131 1.57 24.93 -29.46
N PRO A 132 0.79 25.51 -30.38
CA PRO A 132 0.04 24.73 -31.36
C PRO A 132 0.90 23.85 -32.27
N LEU A 133 2.06 24.32 -32.70
CA LEU A 133 3.00 23.52 -33.51
C LEU A 133 3.69 22.44 -32.71
N ALA A 134 3.99 22.69 -31.43
CA ALA A 134 4.57 21.70 -30.52
C ALA A 134 3.56 20.66 -30.00
N MET A 135 2.24 20.95 -30.17
CA MET A 135 1.18 20.15 -29.56
C MET A 135 1.24 18.64 -29.86
N PRO A 136 1.57 18.18 -31.08
CA PRO A 136 1.70 16.74 -31.35
C PRO A 136 2.72 16.05 -30.43
N THR A 137 3.88 16.70 -30.20
CA THR A 137 4.93 16.18 -29.32
C THR A 137 4.52 16.26 -27.84
N ILE A 138 3.83 17.35 -27.45
CA ILE A 138 3.31 17.51 -26.09
C ILE A 138 2.25 16.45 -25.81
N MET A 139 1.33 16.18 -26.74
CA MET A 139 0.31 15.15 -26.60
C MET A 139 0.90 13.74 -26.49
N ALA A 140 1.94 13.44 -27.26
CA ALA A 140 2.70 12.18 -27.10
C ALA A 140 3.31 12.06 -25.71
N GLY A 141 3.80 13.17 -25.13
CA GLY A 141 4.27 13.24 -23.75
C GLY A 141 3.17 12.96 -22.73
N ILE A 142 2.02 13.59 -22.87
CA ILE A 142 0.83 13.37 -22.02
C ILE A 142 0.38 11.91 -22.08
N ARG A 143 0.31 11.33 -23.27
CA ARG A 143 -0.06 9.92 -23.47
C ARG A 143 0.89 8.98 -22.75
N THR A 144 2.21 9.14 -22.94
CA THR A 144 3.23 8.33 -22.27
C THR A 144 3.14 8.47 -20.75
N MET A 145 2.99 9.70 -20.27
CA MET A 145 2.84 10.01 -18.86
C MET A 145 1.60 9.31 -18.26
N LEU A 146 0.44 9.39 -18.89
CA LEU A 146 -0.80 8.79 -18.41
C LEU A 146 -0.69 7.27 -18.27
N VAL A 147 -0.21 6.58 -19.32
CA VAL A 147 -0.05 5.12 -19.30
C VAL A 147 0.91 4.70 -18.18
N MET A 148 2.02 5.42 -18.02
CA MET A 148 2.99 5.16 -16.97
C MET A 148 2.40 5.42 -15.57
N THR A 149 1.64 6.53 -15.40
CA THR A 149 1.02 6.87 -14.13
C THR A 149 -0.02 5.83 -13.72
N ILE A 150 -0.86 5.36 -14.67
CA ILE A 150 -1.80 4.25 -14.42
C ILE A 150 -1.05 3.01 -13.93
N ALA A 151 0.04 2.62 -14.58
CA ALA A 151 0.81 1.44 -14.15
C ALA A 151 1.44 1.63 -12.75
N LEU A 152 2.01 2.81 -12.48
CA LEU A 152 2.66 3.12 -11.19
C LEU A 152 1.65 3.27 -10.03
N THR A 153 0.40 3.69 -10.30
CA THR A 153 -0.66 3.75 -9.29
C THR A 153 -0.91 2.36 -8.66
N GLY A 154 -0.65 1.27 -9.39
CA GLY A 154 -0.72 -0.08 -8.82
C GLY A 154 0.25 -0.33 -7.66
N ILE A 155 1.39 0.37 -7.60
CA ILE A 155 2.38 0.23 -6.51
C ILE A 155 1.98 1.08 -5.29
N ALA A 156 1.14 2.09 -5.47
CA ALA A 156 0.74 3.01 -4.39
C ALA A 156 -0.03 2.31 -3.26
N SER A 157 -0.67 1.18 -3.53
CA SER A 157 -1.33 0.35 -2.51
C SER A 157 -0.36 -0.14 -1.42
N PHE A 158 0.95 -0.24 -1.72
CA PHE A 158 1.97 -0.60 -0.73
C PHE A 158 2.04 0.38 0.45
N ILE A 159 1.66 1.63 0.25
CA ILE A 159 1.59 2.65 1.31
C ILE A 159 0.16 2.95 1.75
N GLY A 160 -0.76 2.02 1.59
CA GLY A 160 -2.15 2.19 1.98
C GLY A 160 -2.95 3.14 1.08
N ALA A 161 -2.48 3.42 -0.14
CA ALA A 161 -3.30 4.10 -1.13
C ALA A 161 -4.30 3.14 -1.78
N GLY A 162 -5.45 3.68 -2.20
CA GLY A 162 -6.50 2.92 -2.86
C GLY A 162 -6.15 2.50 -4.29
N GLY A 163 -7.13 1.93 -4.98
CA GLY A 163 -7.05 1.54 -6.38
C GLY A 163 -6.76 0.07 -6.61
N LEU A 164 -6.70 -0.35 -7.87
CA LEU A 164 -6.56 -1.77 -8.28
C LEU A 164 -5.32 -2.47 -7.72
N GLY A 165 -4.30 -1.71 -7.29
CA GLY A 165 -3.13 -2.24 -6.59
C GLY A 165 -3.48 -2.94 -5.28
N VAL A 166 -4.57 -2.54 -4.61
CA VAL A 166 -5.08 -3.20 -3.39
C VAL A 166 -5.43 -4.65 -3.68
N ALA A 167 -6.08 -4.95 -4.83
CA ALA A 167 -6.38 -6.32 -5.22
C ALA A 167 -5.10 -7.15 -5.45
N ILE A 168 -4.07 -6.54 -6.08
CA ILE A 168 -2.78 -7.21 -6.30
C ILE A 168 -2.12 -7.50 -4.96
N TYR A 169 -1.97 -6.50 -4.11
CA TYR A 169 -1.27 -6.63 -2.84
C TYR A 169 -1.99 -7.58 -1.88
N ARG A 170 -3.32 -7.44 -1.75
CA ARG A 170 -4.16 -8.38 -0.99
C ARG A 170 -4.03 -9.81 -1.52
N GLY A 171 -4.05 -10.00 -2.85
CA GLY A 171 -3.88 -11.31 -3.45
C GLY A 171 -2.53 -11.96 -3.14
N ILE A 172 -1.46 -11.17 -3.06
CA ILE A 172 -0.12 -11.64 -2.66
C ILE A 172 -0.13 -12.01 -1.17
N THR A 173 -0.60 -11.14 -0.30
CA THR A 173 -0.55 -11.32 1.16
C THR A 173 -1.49 -12.42 1.66
N THR A 174 -2.60 -12.66 0.97
CA THR A 174 -3.57 -13.73 1.29
C THR A 174 -3.42 -14.98 0.41
N ASN A 175 -2.30 -15.10 -0.35
CA ASN A 175 -2.02 -16.23 -1.25
C ASN A 175 -3.14 -16.53 -2.28
N GLN A 176 -3.86 -15.51 -2.73
CA GLN A 176 -4.95 -15.62 -3.72
C GLN A 176 -4.47 -15.19 -5.11
N SER A 177 -3.85 -16.10 -5.86
CA SER A 177 -3.32 -15.81 -7.21
C SER A 177 -4.36 -15.25 -8.17
N ALA A 178 -5.62 -15.70 -8.08
CA ALA A 178 -6.71 -15.19 -8.92
C ALA A 178 -6.96 -13.69 -8.69
N LEU A 179 -6.87 -13.22 -7.45
CA LEU A 179 -7.06 -11.81 -7.09
C LEU A 179 -5.90 -10.94 -7.62
N THR A 180 -4.64 -11.43 -7.48
CA THR A 180 -3.46 -10.78 -8.04
C THR A 180 -3.54 -10.63 -9.56
N ILE A 181 -3.94 -11.71 -10.26
CA ILE A 181 -4.08 -11.71 -11.72
C ILE A 181 -5.22 -10.78 -12.14
N ALA A 182 -6.38 -10.81 -11.46
CA ALA A 182 -7.52 -9.94 -11.77
C ALA A 182 -7.14 -8.46 -11.68
N GLY A 183 -6.51 -8.03 -10.58
CA GLY A 183 -6.03 -6.66 -10.40
C GLY A 183 -5.05 -6.23 -11.49
N SER A 184 -4.07 -7.10 -11.80
CA SER A 184 -3.07 -6.83 -12.84
C SER A 184 -3.68 -6.70 -14.24
N LEU A 185 -4.63 -7.58 -14.59
CA LEU A 185 -5.34 -7.53 -15.88
C LEU A 185 -6.20 -6.27 -16.01
N LEU A 186 -6.86 -5.85 -14.94
CA LEU A 186 -7.68 -4.63 -14.96
C LEU A 186 -6.81 -3.37 -15.12
N ILE A 187 -5.64 -3.29 -14.46
CA ILE A 187 -4.69 -2.18 -14.68
C ILE A 187 -4.20 -2.17 -16.14
N ALA A 188 -3.80 -3.31 -16.67
CA ALA A 188 -3.35 -3.41 -18.05
C ALA A 188 -4.46 -3.02 -19.04
N LEU A 189 -5.69 -3.48 -18.81
CA LEU A 189 -6.84 -3.14 -19.66
C LEU A 189 -7.16 -1.65 -19.59
N LEU A 190 -7.12 -1.05 -18.41
CA LEU A 190 -7.31 0.39 -18.21
C LEU A 190 -6.23 1.18 -18.98
N ALA A 191 -4.95 0.82 -18.83
CA ALA A 191 -3.84 1.48 -19.51
C ALA A 191 -3.97 1.38 -21.05
N ILE A 192 -4.30 0.20 -21.58
CA ILE A 192 -4.51 -0.01 -23.03
C ILE A 192 -5.72 0.80 -23.52
N THR A 193 -6.81 0.83 -22.76
CA THR A 193 -8.02 1.59 -23.12
C THR A 193 -7.73 3.08 -23.20
N VAL A 194 -7.04 3.62 -22.20
CA VAL A 194 -6.65 5.04 -22.18
C VAL A 194 -5.69 5.35 -23.33
N ASP A 195 -4.69 4.48 -23.59
CA ASP A 195 -3.76 4.62 -24.72
C ASP A 195 -4.50 4.64 -26.08
N ALA A 196 -5.45 3.74 -26.28
CA ALA A 196 -6.26 3.66 -27.49
C ALA A 196 -7.13 4.91 -27.69
N LEU A 197 -7.77 5.39 -26.61
CA LEU A 197 -8.58 6.64 -26.67
C LEU A 197 -7.74 7.85 -27.05
N PHE A 198 -6.54 8.00 -26.48
CA PHE A 198 -5.60 9.07 -26.86
C PHE A 198 -5.13 8.95 -28.30
N SER A 199 -4.77 7.73 -28.73
CA SER A 199 -4.36 7.46 -30.13
C SER A 199 -5.47 7.81 -31.14
N LEU A 200 -6.72 7.49 -30.80
CA LEU A 200 -7.88 7.86 -31.62
C LEU A 200 -8.06 9.38 -31.66
N GLY A 201 -7.95 10.04 -30.50
CA GLY A 201 -7.99 11.51 -30.40
C GLY A 201 -6.93 12.19 -31.26
N GLU A 202 -5.68 11.70 -31.23
CA GLU A 202 -4.59 12.20 -32.08
C GLU A 202 -4.89 12.04 -33.58
N ARG A 203 -5.47 10.91 -33.99
CA ARG A 203 -5.84 10.70 -35.42
C ARG A 203 -6.90 11.68 -35.87
N VAL A 204 -7.92 11.91 -35.04
CA VAL A 204 -9.01 12.86 -35.34
C VAL A 204 -8.49 14.30 -35.42
N THR A 205 -7.57 14.70 -34.53
CA THR A 205 -7.00 16.04 -34.49
C THR A 205 -6.07 16.33 -35.67
N ARG A 206 -5.33 15.32 -36.18
CA ARG A 206 -4.47 15.47 -37.37
C ARG A 206 -5.25 15.74 -38.68
N ILE A 207 -6.51 15.33 -38.73
CA ILE A 207 -7.36 15.44 -39.97
C ILE A 207 -8.12 16.76 -40.02
N SER A 208 -8.23 17.53 -38.92
CA SER A 208 -9.07 18.72 -38.84
C SER A 208 -8.30 20.05 -38.85
N PRO A 209 -8.67 21.03 -39.66
CA PRO A 209 -8.08 22.39 -39.66
C PRO A 209 -8.38 23.19 -38.37
N HIS A 210 -9.24 22.69 -37.49
CA HIS A 210 -9.66 23.33 -36.25
C HIS A 210 -8.92 22.80 -34.99
N MET A 211 -7.69 22.35 -35.16
CA MET A 211 -6.87 21.72 -34.14
C MET A 211 -6.86 22.46 -32.78
N LYS A 212 -6.77 23.79 -32.77
CA LYS A 212 -6.84 24.63 -31.57
C LYS A 212 -8.12 24.38 -30.74
N ARG A 213 -9.25 24.26 -31.42
CA ARG A 213 -10.57 24.10 -30.77
C ARG A 213 -10.71 22.75 -30.12
N TYR A 214 -10.26 21.68 -30.77
CA TYR A 214 -10.31 20.30 -30.25
C TYR A 214 -9.31 20.07 -29.10
N THR A 215 -8.10 20.67 -29.18
CA THR A 215 -7.15 20.63 -28.07
C THR A 215 -7.68 21.36 -26.83
N ILE A 216 -8.26 22.55 -27.02
CA ILE A 216 -8.89 23.30 -25.92
C ILE A 216 -10.07 22.51 -25.34
N ILE A 217 -10.92 21.92 -26.17
CA ILE A 217 -12.04 21.08 -25.72
C ILE A 217 -11.54 19.87 -24.95
N PHE A 218 -10.51 19.18 -25.44
CA PHE A 218 -9.94 18.01 -24.78
C PHE A 218 -9.34 18.36 -23.41
N VAL A 219 -8.50 19.40 -23.35
CA VAL A 219 -7.91 19.90 -22.10
C VAL A 219 -9.00 20.36 -21.14
N SER A 220 -10.03 21.07 -21.65
CA SER A 220 -11.16 21.51 -20.84
C SER A 220 -11.97 20.35 -20.28
N ILE A 221 -12.23 19.31 -21.07
CA ILE A 221 -12.93 18.09 -20.63
C ILE A 221 -12.12 17.40 -19.54
N MET A 222 -10.82 17.20 -19.74
CA MET A 222 -9.94 16.61 -18.73
C MET A 222 -9.90 17.43 -17.44
N THR A 223 -9.84 18.77 -17.55
CA THR A 223 -9.86 19.68 -16.39
C THR A 223 -11.21 19.64 -15.68
N ILE A 224 -12.32 19.59 -16.41
CA ILE A 224 -13.67 19.48 -15.84
C ILE A 224 -13.86 18.14 -15.12
N ILE A 225 -13.38 17.04 -15.72
CA ILE A 225 -13.39 15.72 -15.09
C ILE A 225 -12.57 15.74 -13.79
N ALA A 226 -11.35 16.29 -13.84
CA ALA A 226 -10.49 16.39 -12.65
C ALA A 226 -11.10 17.30 -11.56
N MET A 227 -11.71 18.44 -11.94
CA MET A 227 -12.42 19.30 -11.00
C MET A 227 -13.70 18.66 -10.47
N GLY A 228 -14.41 17.90 -11.30
CA GLY A 228 -15.59 17.14 -10.90
C GLY A 228 -15.25 16.05 -9.88
N ILE A 229 -14.19 15.30 -10.14
CA ILE A 229 -13.66 14.28 -9.23
C ILE A 229 -13.16 14.93 -7.94
N GLY A 230 -12.35 15.98 -8.02
CA GLY A 230 -11.82 16.69 -6.85
C GLY A 230 -12.92 17.39 -6.03
N GLY A 231 -13.91 17.98 -6.68
CA GLY A 231 -15.07 18.60 -6.03
C GLY A 231 -15.98 17.58 -5.36
N TRP A 232 -16.20 16.45 -5.98
CA TRP A 232 -16.96 15.33 -5.40
C TRP A 232 -16.23 14.72 -4.19
N ALA A 233 -14.92 14.48 -4.30
CA ALA A 233 -14.09 13.99 -3.20
C ALA A 233 -14.05 14.97 -2.01
N MET A 234 -13.95 16.29 -2.27
CA MET A 234 -14.06 17.31 -1.23
C MET A 234 -15.46 17.34 -0.59
N HIS A 235 -16.52 17.28 -1.40
CA HIS A 235 -17.89 17.30 -0.89
C HIS A 235 -18.18 16.06 -0.02
N TYR A 236 -17.70 14.89 -0.44
CA TYR A 236 -17.86 13.64 0.32
C TYR A 236 -17.10 13.66 1.66
N ARG A 237 -15.92 14.31 1.72
CA ARG A 237 -15.16 14.52 2.96
C ARG A 237 -15.82 15.51 3.93
N HIS A 238 -16.51 16.54 3.41
CA HIS A 238 -17.14 17.55 4.26
C HIS A 238 -18.49 17.15 4.86
N VAL A 239 -19.12 16.06 4.38
CA VAL A 239 -20.44 15.63 4.87
C VAL A 239 -20.36 14.70 6.08
N LYS A 240 -19.16 14.16 6.42
CA LYS A 240 -18.97 13.24 7.55
C LYS A 240 -18.07 13.89 8.61
N THR A 241 -18.70 14.39 9.69
CA THR A 241 -17.99 15.03 10.82
C THR A 241 -17.43 14.03 11.85
N ASP A 242 -17.88 12.78 11.85
CA ASP A 242 -17.52 11.77 12.85
C ASP A 242 -17.02 10.48 12.15
N VAL A 243 -15.84 10.56 11.52
CA VAL A 243 -15.19 9.41 10.88
C VAL A 243 -14.03 8.91 11.73
N ILE A 244 -14.05 7.64 12.07
CA ILE A 244 -12.94 6.94 12.74
C ILE A 244 -12.06 6.28 11.70
N HIS A 245 -10.79 6.66 11.67
CA HIS A 245 -9.80 6.11 10.74
C HIS A 245 -9.03 4.96 11.38
N ILE A 246 -9.18 3.77 10.81
CA ILE A 246 -8.51 2.54 11.27
C ILE A 246 -7.42 2.15 10.27
N ALA A 247 -6.23 1.84 10.75
CA ALA A 247 -5.16 1.24 9.94
C ALA A 247 -5.02 -0.26 10.26
N THR A 248 -4.69 -1.08 9.26
CA THR A 248 -4.31 -2.48 9.46
C THR A 248 -2.95 -2.78 8.82
N LYS A 249 -2.23 -3.73 9.39
CA LYS A 249 -0.99 -4.26 8.81
C LYS A 249 -1.31 -5.21 7.64
N PRO A 250 -0.32 -5.56 6.79
CA PRO A 250 -0.55 -6.37 5.59
C PRO A 250 -0.62 -7.89 5.88
N MET A 251 -1.30 -8.29 6.94
CA MET A 251 -1.50 -9.69 7.33
C MET A 251 -2.98 -10.03 7.33
N THR A 252 -3.33 -11.27 6.98
CA THR A 252 -4.71 -11.75 6.88
C THR A 252 -5.54 -11.43 8.13
N GLU A 253 -5.01 -11.77 9.31
CA GLU A 253 -5.74 -11.51 10.57
C GLU A 253 -5.97 -10.02 10.81
N GLN A 254 -5.04 -9.16 10.42
CA GLN A 254 -5.20 -7.71 10.56
C GLN A 254 -6.32 -7.17 9.65
N LEU A 255 -6.47 -7.75 8.44
CA LEU A 255 -7.59 -7.42 7.56
C LEU A 255 -8.92 -7.86 8.17
N ILE A 256 -8.95 -9.04 8.79
CA ILE A 256 -10.14 -9.54 9.50
C ILE A 256 -10.46 -8.62 10.69
N LEU A 257 -9.47 -8.29 11.53
CA LEU A 257 -9.64 -7.41 12.69
C LEU A 257 -10.11 -6.00 12.30
N GLY A 258 -9.57 -5.44 11.22
CA GLY A 258 -10.03 -4.15 10.68
C GLY A 258 -11.50 -4.16 10.28
N ASN A 259 -11.97 -5.25 9.66
CA ASN A 259 -13.36 -5.41 9.28
C ASN A 259 -14.27 -5.71 10.49
N ILE A 260 -13.80 -6.46 11.50
CA ILE A 260 -14.49 -6.63 12.79
C ILE A 260 -14.71 -5.27 13.44
N LEU A 261 -13.65 -4.46 13.57
CA LEU A 261 -13.74 -3.12 14.18
C LEU A 261 -14.72 -2.22 13.42
N LYS A 262 -14.61 -2.21 12.08
CA LYS A 262 -15.49 -1.40 11.24
C LYS A 262 -16.96 -1.75 11.48
N GLU A 263 -17.32 -3.00 11.28
CA GLU A 263 -18.71 -3.42 11.37
C GLU A 263 -19.25 -3.26 12.80
N LEU A 264 -18.46 -3.62 13.82
CA LEU A 264 -18.86 -3.51 15.21
C LEU A 264 -19.11 -2.06 15.62
N ILE A 265 -18.22 -1.13 15.28
CA ILE A 265 -18.35 0.29 15.60
C ILE A 265 -19.57 0.87 14.86
N GLU A 266 -19.71 0.65 13.56
CA GLU A 266 -20.82 1.18 12.75
C GLU A 266 -22.19 0.61 13.16
N LYS A 267 -22.23 -0.61 13.74
CA LYS A 267 -23.48 -1.24 14.25
C LYS A 267 -23.87 -0.78 15.65
N LYS A 268 -22.89 -0.44 16.49
CA LYS A 268 -23.10 -0.10 17.92
C LYS A 268 -23.11 1.40 18.20
N THR A 269 -22.69 2.22 17.20
CA THR A 269 -22.62 3.68 17.31
C THR A 269 -23.14 4.35 16.04
N ASP A 270 -23.30 5.66 16.05
CA ASP A 270 -23.62 6.45 14.86
C ASP A 270 -22.37 6.90 14.10
N LEU A 271 -21.18 6.41 14.48
CA LEU A 271 -19.91 6.74 13.86
C LEU A 271 -19.75 6.02 12.52
N THR A 272 -19.05 6.67 11.60
CA THR A 272 -18.61 6.03 10.35
C THR A 272 -17.14 5.59 10.48
N VAL A 273 -16.78 4.45 9.90
CA VAL A 273 -15.42 3.93 9.97
C VAL A 273 -14.80 3.81 8.57
N GLU A 274 -13.64 4.41 8.40
CA GLU A 274 -12.78 4.22 7.21
C GLU A 274 -11.57 3.35 7.57
N VAL A 275 -11.44 2.19 6.91
CA VAL A 275 -10.31 1.27 7.14
C VAL A 275 -9.31 1.42 6.00
N THR A 276 -8.07 1.81 6.35
CA THR A 276 -6.92 1.71 5.45
C THR A 276 -6.27 0.35 5.64
N GLU A 277 -6.56 -0.56 4.72
CA GLU A 277 -6.11 -1.95 4.82
C GLU A 277 -4.68 -2.13 4.31
N GLY A 278 -3.91 -2.99 5.01
CA GLY A 278 -2.64 -3.50 4.53
C GLY A 278 -1.53 -2.46 4.40
N VAL A 279 -1.40 -1.55 5.36
CA VAL A 279 -0.31 -0.55 5.35
C VAL A 279 1.04 -1.24 5.37
N GLY A 280 1.77 -1.20 4.25
CA GLY A 280 3.10 -1.77 4.12
C GLY A 280 4.08 -1.19 5.15
N GLY A 281 5.06 -1.98 5.58
CA GLY A 281 5.94 -1.63 6.70
C GLY A 281 5.27 -1.73 8.08
N GLY A 282 3.98 -2.04 8.14
CA GLY A 282 3.25 -2.33 9.37
C GLY A 282 3.42 -1.24 10.43
N THR A 283 3.77 -1.65 11.65
CA THR A 283 3.95 -0.75 12.81
C THR A 283 4.88 0.43 12.54
N SER A 284 5.95 0.22 11.76
CA SER A 284 6.93 1.27 11.45
C SER A 284 6.32 2.46 10.69
N ASN A 285 5.30 2.24 9.89
CA ASN A 285 4.59 3.28 9.14
C ASN A 285 3.29 3.72 9.84
N ILE A 286 2.59 2.80 10.52
CA ILE A 286 1.33 3.11 11.21
C ILE A 286 1.57 3.98 12.45
N GLN A 287 2.60 3.67 13.27
CA GLN A 287 2.86 4.42 14.50
C GLN A 287 3.12 5.92 14.27
N PRO A 288 3.96 6.36 13.31
CA PRO A 288 4.08 7.78 12.97
C PRO A 288 2.77 8.39 12.44
N ALA A 289 1.97 7.65 11.68
CA ALA A 289 0.69 8.11 11.16
C ALA A 289 -0.36 8.29 12.28
N MET A 290 -0.34 7.45 13.31
CA MET A 290 -1.13 7.63 14.54
C MET A 290 -0.71 8.91 15.28
N LEU A 291 0.60 9.16 15.42
CA LEU A 291 1.13 10.37 16.08
C LEU A 291 0.74 11.65 15.33
N SER A 292 0.66 11.61 14.00
CA SER A 292 0.21 12.76 13.19
C SER A 292 -1.31 12.93 13.16
N GLY A 293 -2.08 12.04 13.78
CA GLY A 293 -3.55 12.06 13.76
C GLY A 293 -4.17 11.59 12.45
N GLN A 294 -3.41 10.89 11.60
CA GLN A 294 -3.93 10.35 10.35
C GLN A 294 -4.79 9.10 10.58
N PHE A 295 -4.47 8.32 11.63
CA PHE A 295 -5.27 7.19 12.09
C PHE A 295 -5.63 7.37 13.56
N ASP A 296 -6.75 6.77 13.96
CA ASP A 296 -7.33 6.84 15.29
C ASP A 296 -7.17 5.54 16.06
N ILE A 297 -7.22 4.40 15.34
CA ILE A 297 -7.16 3.04 15.89
C ILE A 297 -6.31 2.16 14.98
N TYR A 298 -5.54 1.26 15.57
CA TYR A 298 -4.97 0.11 14.84
C TYR A 298 -4.80 -1.09 15.76
N PRO A 299 -5.02 -2.32 15.27
CA PRO A 299 -4.67 -3.54 16.00
C PRO A 299 -3.15 -3.70 16.07
N GLU A 300 -2.64 -3.94 17.29
CA GLU A 300 -1.21 -4.09 17.56
C GLU A 300 -0.95 -5.31 18.45
N TYR A 301 0.31 -5.71 18.51
CA TYR A 301 0.76 -6.84 19.33
C TYR A 301 1.68 -6.35 20.45
N THR A 302 1.49 -6.87 21.67
CA THR A 302 2.19 -6.42 22.87
C THR A 302 3.71 -6.53 22.75
N GLY A 303 4.22 -7.65 22.25
CA GLY A 303 5.66 -7.84 22.03
C GLY A 303 6.24 -6.90 20.98
N THR A 304 5.49 -6.60 19.90
CA THR A 304 5.91 -5.61 18.88
C THR A 304 5.94 -4.20 19.49
N ALA A 305 4.92 -3.86 20.25
CA ALA A 305 4.84 -2.57 20.94
C ALA A 305 6.01 -2.37 21.89
N TRP A 306 6.38 -3.41 22.65
CA TRP A 306 7.51 -3.40 23.57
C TRP A 306 8.84 -3.21 22.87
N SER A 307 9.15 -4.11 21.92
CA SER A 307 10.46 -4.17 21.27
C SER A 307 10.64 -3.15 20.15
N ALA A 308 9.65 -3.02 19.25
CA ALA A 308 9.79 -2.19 18.07
C ALA A 308 9.39 -0.72 18.29
N VAL A 309 8.37 -0.42 19.12
CA VAL A 309 7.88 0.93 19.36
C VAL A 309 8.57 1.58 20.56
N LEU A 310 8.55 0.91 21.72
CA LEU A 310 9.20 1.44 22.93
C LEU A 310 10.72 1.26 22.93
N LYS A 311 11.26 0.43 22.02
CA LYS A 311 12.70 0.14 21.89
C LYS A 311 13.30 -0.52 23.14
N ARG A 312 12.49 -1.32 23.84
CA ARG A 312 12.96 -2.11 24.97
C ARG A 312 13.75 -3.33 24.47
N THR A 313 14.80 -3.69 25.19
CA THR A 313 15.71 -4.81 24.84
C THR A 313 15.48 -6.05 25.69
N ASP A 314 14.79 -5.91 26.82
CA ASP A 314 14.36 -7.00 27.69
C ASP A 314 13.17 -7.77 27.07
N ALA A 315 13.07 -9.05 27.40
CA ALA A 315 11.97 -9.88 26.90
C ALA A 315 10.64 -9.43 27.51
N TYR A 316 9.62 -9.34 26.67
CA TYR A 316 8.27 -9.01 27.10
C TYR A 316 7.54 -10.27 27.59
N ASP A 317 6.82 -10.15 28.69
CA ASP A 317 5.78 -11.09 29.10
C ASP A 317 4.53 -10.34 29.57
N GLU A 318 3.39 -11.03 29.69
CA GLU A 318 2.11 -10.37 29.97
C GLU A 318 2.02 -9.76 31.38
N SER A 319 2.92 -10.08 32.32
CA SER A 319 3.02 -9.39 33.61
C SER A 319 3.45 -7.93 33.47
N LEU A 320 4.10 -7.59 32.35
CA LEU A 320 4.56 -6.24 32.00
C LEU A 320 3.48 -5.41 31.26
N PHE A 321 2.28 -5.96 31.03
CA PHE A 321 1.24 -5.25 30.24
C PHE A 321 0.86 -3.90 30.85
N ASN A 322 0.79 -3.78 32.17
CA ASN A 322 0.49 -2.50 32.83
C ASN A 322 1.59 -1.46 32.56
N GLU A 323 2.87 -1.87 32.58
CA GLU A 323 3.99 -0.99 32.25
C GLU A 323 3.96 -0.57 30.78
N LEU A 324 3.68 -1.51 29.87
CA LEU A 324 3.49 -1.24 28.44
C LEU A 324 2.39 -0.21 28.20
N SER A 325 1.21 -0.45 28.79
CA SER A 325 0.04 0.42 28.62
C SER A 325 0.30 1.82 29.18
N GLN A 326 0.92 1.93 30.35
CA GLN A 326 1.31 3.20 30.94
C GLN A 326 2.33 3.94 30.08
N ALA A 327 3.36 3.26 29.58
CA ALA A 327 4.36 3.85 28.71
C ALA A 327 3.76 4.39 27.38
N TYR A 328 2.77 3.69 26.81
CA TYR A 328 2.04 4.17 25.64
C TYR A 328 1.22 5.41 25.95
N LYS A 329 0.55 5.45 27.11
CA LYS A 329 -0.23 6.60 27.56
C LYS A 329 0.65 7.82 27.79
N GLU A 330 1.75 7.66 28.51
CA GLU A 330 2.64 8.77 28.87
C GLU A 330 3.42 9.31 27.68
N LYS A 331 3.94 8.42 26.82
CA LYS A 331 4.83 8.82 25.72
C LYS A 331 4.11 9.27 24.47
N TYR A 332 2.94 8.63 24.17
CA TYR A 332 2.26 8.84 22.89
C TYR A 332 0.82 9.34 23.06
N ASN A 333 0.29 9.36 24.28
CA ASN A 333 -1.12 9.61 24.57
C ASN A 333 -2.04 8.61 23.87
N PHE A 334 -1.64 7.32 23.83
CA PHE A 334 -2.40 6.20 23.28
C PHE A 334 -2.80 5.24 24.38
N GLU A 335 -3.95 4.58 24.20
CA GLU A 335 -4.48 3.60 25.14
C GLU A 335 -4.67 2.24 24.47
N TRP A 336 -4.42 1.19 25.22
CA TRP A 336 -4.75 -0.18 24.81
C TRP A 336 -6.18 -0.52 25.24
N VAL A 337 -7.05 -0.86 24.28
CA VAL A 337 -8.47 -1.14 24.53
C VAL A 337 -8.91 -2.32 23.67
N GLY A 338 -9.65 -3.27 24.25
CA GLY A 338 -10.18 -4.42 23.52
C GLY A 338 -9.07 -5.44 23.20
N MET A 339 -8.52 -6.09 24.23
CA MET A 339 -7.56 -7.18 24.09
C MET A 339 -8.28 -8.44 23.62
N TYR A 340 -8.02 -8.87 22.38
CA TYR A 340 -8.79 -9.93 21.71
C TYR A 340 -8.72 -11.29 22.39
N GLY A 341 -7.56 -11.68 22.94
CA GLY A 341 -7.38 -12.94 23.69
C GLY A 341 -6.52 -13.99 22.98
N PHE A 342 -6.10 -13.75 21.74
CA PHE A 342 -5.16 -14.62 21.04
C PHE A 342 -3.72 -14.09 21.06
N ASN A 343 -2.76 -15.01 20.97
CA ASN A 343 -1.33 -14.74 20.97
C ASN A 343 -0.74 -15.12 19.59
N ASN A 344 -0.36 -14.12 18.80
CA ASN A 344 0.28 -14.34 17.51
C ASN A 344 1.80 -14.22 17.64
N THR A 345 2.45 -15.28 18.16
CA THR A 345 3.91 -15.30 18.33
C THR A 345 4.60 -15.90 17.10
N TYR A 346 5.89 -15.56 16.94
CA TYR A 346 6.73 -16.22 15.95
C TYR A 346 6.96 -17.68 16.30
N GLY A 347 7.08 -18.49 15.26
CA GLY A 347 7.58 -19.85 15.32
C GLY A 347 8.56 -20.10 14.17
N ILE A 348 9.23 -21.24 14.16
CA ILE A 348 10.08 -21.69 13.07
C ILE A 348 9.53 -22.99 12.51
N GLY A 349 9.21 -22.97 11.20
CA GLY A 349 8.83 -24.14 10.43
C GLY A 349 10.00 -24.62 9.58
N VAL A 350 10.19 -25.92 9.52
CA VAL A 350 11.17 -26.60 8.68
C VAL A 350 10.46 -27.61 7.80
N ARG A 351 10.91 -27.82 6.55
CA ARG A 351 10.32 -28.83 5.66
C ARG A 351 10.25 -30.20 6.33
N ASN A 352 9.11 -30.89 6.21
CA ASN A 352 8.86 -32.20 6.85
C ASN A 352 9.95 -33.22 6.55
N GLU A 353 10.45 -33.27 5.32
CA GLU A 353 11.51 -34.17 4.90
C GLU A 353 12.83 -33.93 5.68
N ILE A 354 13.17 -32.65 5.91
CA ILE A 354 14.36 -32.26 6.66
C ILE A 354 14.17 -32.62 8.15
N ALA A 355 13.01 -32.27 8.72
CA ALA A 355 12.68 -32.57 10.10
C ALA A 355 12.80 -34.08 10.38
N GLN A 356 12.28 -34.92 9.50
CA GLN A 356 12.33 -36.37 9.61
C GLN A 356 13.73 -36.92 9.38
N SER A 357 14.43 -36.47 8.32
CA SER A 357 15.77 -37.01 7.97
C SER A 357 16.81 -36.70 9.02
N TYR A 358 16.75 -35.56 9.68
CA TYR A 358 17.73 -35.14 10.70
C TYR A 358 17.19 -35.26 12.13
N GLY A 359 15.94 -35.69 12.33
CA GLY A 359 15.31 -35.83 13.64
C GLY A 359 15.15 -34.51 14.40
N VAL A 360 14.95 -33.42 13.69
CA VAL A 360 14.86 -32.05 14.26
C VAL A 360 13.50 -31.83 14.91
N LYS A 361 13.49 -31.44 16.19
CA LYS A 361 12.26 -31.15 16.96
C LYS A 361 12.29 -29.80 17.64
N THR A 362 13.47 -29.27 17.94
CA THR A 362 13.67 -28.03 18.68
C THR A 362 14.52 -27.05 17.89
N TYR A 363 14.52 -25.77 18.29
CA TYR A 363 15.41 -24.76 17.69
C TYR A 363 16.90 -25.12 17.96
N SER A 364 17.21 -25.68 19.11
CA SER A 364 18.58 -26.17 19.38
C SER A 364 19.00 -27.30 18.43
N ASP A 365 18.07 -28.16 18.00
CA ASP A 365 18.35 -29.19 17.00
C ASP A 365 18.60 -28.55 15.62
N LEU A 366 17.74 -27.58 15.23
CA LEU A 366 17.88 -26.89 13.97
C LEU A 366 19.21 -26.12 13.88
N ALA A 367 19.66 -25.52 14.97
CA ALA A 367 20.91 -24.74 14.99
C ALA A 367 22.12 -25.58 14.55
N ARG A 368 22.13 -26.92 14.83
CA ARG A 368 23.21 -27.83 14.42
C ARG A 368 23.30 -28.04 12.92
N ILE A 369 22.17 -28.01 12.21
CA ILE A 369 22.10 -28.26 10.77
C ILE A 369 21.88 -27.00 9.95
N ALA A 370 21.56 -25.85 10.57
CA ALA A 370 21.32 -24.56 9.92
C ALA A 370 22.43 -24.16 8.93
N PRO A 371 23.75 -24.45 9.15
CA PRO A 371 24.78 -24.10 8.17
C PRO A 371 24.65 -24.80 6.80
N SER A 372 23.80 -25.81 6.67
CA SER A 372 23.50 -26.45 5.38
C SER A 372 22.19 -25.99 4.73
N LEU A 373 21.37 -25.21 5.45
CA LEU A 373 19.99 -24.87 5.08
C LEU A 373 19.85 -23.42 4.66
N THR A 374 18.81 -23.15 3.85
CA THR A 374 18.38 -21.82 3.43
C THR A 374 17.17 -21.37 4.23
N LEU A 375 17.27 -20.23 4.90
CA LEU A 375 16.16 -19.56 5.60
C LEU A 375 15.47 -18.56 4.65
N GLY A 376 14.17 -18.70 4.44
CA GLY A 376 13.35 -17.71 3.77
C GLY A 376 12.42 -17.01 4.74
N GLY A 377 12.25 -15.69 4.64
CA GLY A 377 11.36 -14.96 5.53
C GLY A 377 11.09 -13.55 5.06
N GLU A 378 10.17 -12.88 5.72
CA GLU A 378 9.86 -11.48 5.49
C GLU A 378 11.01 -10.57 5.97
N TYR A 379 11.18 -9.43 5.28
CA TYR A 379 12.26 -8.47 5.60
C TYR A 379 12.18 -7.95 7.05
N ASP A 380 10.98 -7.80 7.61
CA ASP A 380 10.79 -7.42 9.02
C ASP A 380 11.43 -8.43 9.98
N PHE A 381 11.31 -9.73 9.70
CA PHE A 381 11.95 -10.77 10.49
C PHE A 381 13.49 -10.65 10.50
N PHE A 382 14.08 -10.25 9.37
CA PHE A 382 15.53 -10.02 9.28
C PHE A 382 15.96 -8.70 9.92
N GLY A 383 15.08 -7.69 9.95
CA GLY A 383 15.37 -6.37 10.50
C GLY A 383 15.14 -6.21 12.00
N ARG A 384 14.45 -7.15 12.64
CA ARG A 384 14.05 -7.07 14.05
C ARG A 384 15.07 -7.75 14.97
N GLU A 385 15.23 -7.21 16.19
CA GLU A 385 16.08 -7.77 17.25
C GLU A 385 15.58 -9.14 17.76
N ASP A 386 14.28 -9.37 17.74
CA ASP A 386 13.60 -10.61 18.09
C ASP A 386 13.40 -11.57 16.91
N GLY A 387 13.82 -11.20 15.70
CA GLY A 387 13.81 -12.02 14.50
C GLY A 387 15.08 -12.86 14.34
N TYR A 388 15.69 -12.83 13.15
CA TYR A 388 16.90 -13.61 12.85
C TYR A 388 18.09 -13.26 13.77
N ALA A 389 18.25 -11.99 14.12
CA ALA A 389 19.27 -11.57 15.09
C ALA A 389 19.08 -12.27 16.46
N GLY A 390 17.83 -12.43 16.89
CA GLY A 390 17.48 -13.19 18.10
C GLY A 390 17.88 -14.65 18.02
N LEU A 391 17.57 -15.32 16.90
CA LEU A 391 17.97 -16.71 16.65
C LEU A 391 19.49 -16.89 16.69
N GLN A 392 20.24 -15.94 16.11
CA GLN A 392 21.71 -15.97 16.15
C GLN A 392 22.23 -15.79 17.56
N ARG A 393 21.68 -14.86 18.33
CA ARG A 393 22.12 -14.55 19.70
C ARG A 393 21.83 -15.68 20.69
N VAL A 394 20.61 -16.25 20.67
CA VAL A 394 20.14 -17.20 21.66
C VAL A 394 20.53 -18.64 21.30
N TYR A 395 20.44 -18.98 20.02
CA TYR A 395 20.68 -20.36 19.54
C TYR A 395 22.00 -20.52 18.79
N GLY A 396 22.72 -19.44 18.49
CA GLY A 396 23.90 -19.47 17.63
C GLY A 396 23.59 -19.88 16.19
N MET A 397 22.32 -19.76 15.79
CA MET A 397 21.79 -20.25 14.53
C MET A 397 22.31 -19.42 13.35
N ARG A 398 23.03 -20.08 12.43
CA ARG A 398 23.56 -19.43 11.22
C ARG A 398 23.23 -20.29 10.01
N PHE A 399 22.42 -19.74 9.11
CA PHE A 399 22.02 -20.42 7.89
C PHE A 399 23.06 -20.26 6.78
N LYS A 400 23.10 -21.24 5.85
CA LYS A 400 23.91 -21.19 4.62
C LYS A 400 23.59 -19.97 3.78
N ALA A 401 22.30 -19.66 3.65
CA ALA A 401 21.80 -18.50 2.92
C ALA A 401 20.50 -18.02 3.57
N THR A 402 20.22 -16.74 3.37
CA THR A 402 18.92 -16.12 3.70
C THR A 402 18.28 -15.54 2.44
N LYS A 403 16.96 -15.63 2.31
CA LYS A 403 16.19 -15.06 1.22
C LYS A 403 15.08 -14.18 1.79
N ASP A 404 15.14 -12.90 1.45
CA ASP A 404 14.08 -11.95 1.76
C ASP A 404 12.92 -12.16 0.79
N MET A 405 11.69 -12.13 1.30
CA MET A 405 10.48 -12.22 0.50
C MET A 405 9.30 -11.55 1.19
N ASP A 406 8.27 -11.26 0.42
CA ASP A 406 7.00 -10.81 0.98
C ASP A 406 6.36 -11.91 1.83
N ILE A 407 5.67 -11.50 2.91
CA ILE A 407 5.04 -12.39 3.87
C ILE A 407 4.08 -13.41 3.22
N GLY A 408 3.37 -13.01 2.16
CA GLY A 408 2.45 -13.86 1.42
C GLY A 408 3.15 -14.92 0.54
N LEU A 409 4.45 -14.79 0.28
CA LEU A 409 5.19 -15.70 -0.60
C LEU A 409 5.90 -16.83 0.15
N LYS A 410 6.08 -16.73 1.46
CA LYS A 410 6.88 -17.69 2.25
C LYS A 410 6.38 -19.14 2.16
N TYR A 411 5.07 -19.34 2.22
CA TYR A 411 4.44 -20.66 2.09
C TYR A 411 4.57 -21.25 0.69
N THR A 412 4.49 -20.41 -0.34
CA THR A 412 4.74 -20.83 -1.73
C THR A 412 6.21 -21.23 -1.93
N ALA A 413 7.14 -20.46 -1.38
CA ALA A 413 8.58 -20.72 -1.51
C ALA A 413 8.98 -22.04 -0.83
N ILE A 414 8.48 -22.32 0.38
CA ILE A 414 8.82 -23.57 1.07
C ILE A 414 8.16 -24.79 0.39
N SER A 415 6.94 -24.64 -0.14
CA SER A 415 6.25 -25.71 -0.87
C SER A 415 6.89 -26.03 -2.24
N ARG A 416 7.72 -25.12 -2.78
CA ARG A 416 8.48 -25.30 -4.02
C ARG A 416 9.95 -25.66 -3.78
N ASP A 417 10.33 -25.99 -2.54
CA ASP A 417 11.71 -26.31 -2.16
C ASP A 417 12.73 -25.17 -2.42
N GLU A 418 12.25 -23.93 -2.53
CA GLU A 418 13.10 -22.75 -2.73
C GLU A 418 13.80 -22.30 -1.46
N VAL A 419 13.24 -22.67 -0.30
CA VAL A 419 13.78 -22.48 1.06
C VAL A 419 13.52 -23.73 1.89
N ASP A 420 14.34 -23.94 2.91
CA ASP A 420 14.31 -25.12 3.77
C ASP A 420 13.62 -24.85 5.11
N VAL A 421 13.73 -23.60 5.56
CA VAL A 421 13.25 -23.11 6.86
C VAL A 421 12.57 -21.76 6.65
N MET A 422 11.53 -21.49 7.42
CA MET A 422 10.87 -20.19 7.42
C MET A 422 10.34 -19.81 8.81
N PRO A 423 10.26 -18.50 9.15
CA PRO A 423 9.45 -18.05 10.27
C PRO A 423 7.97 -18.25 9.95
N ILE A 424 7.20 -18.60 10.97
CA ILE A 424 5.74 -18.71 10.90
C ILE A 424 5.13 -17.87 12.02
N PHE A 425 3.83 -17.62 11.93
CA PHE A 425 3.03 -17.12 13.04
C PHE A 425 2.12 -18.22 13.56
N THR A 426 1.93 -18.29 14.86
CA THR A 426 1.10 -19.35 15.49
C THR A 426 -0.35 -19.35 15.04
N THR A 427 -0.82 -18.24 14.47
CA THR A 427 -2.17 -18.08 13.92
C THR A 427 -2.22 -18.17 12.38
N ASP A 428 -1.11 -18.50 11.71
CA ASP A 428 -1.09 -18.63 10.24
C ASP A 428 -2.08 -19.72 9.79
N GLY A 429 -3.04 -19.37 8.95
CA GLY A 429 -4.06 -20.30 8.45
C GLY A 429 -3.48 -21.47 7.63
N GLN A 430 -2.39 -21.22 6.90
CA GLN A 430 -1.73 -22.23 6.06
C GLN A 430 -0.94 -23.31 6.83
N LEU A 431 -0.73 -23.15 8.13
CA LEU A 431 0.01 -24.14 8.96
C LEU A 431 -0.59 -25.55 8.88
N SER A 432 -1.91 -25.67 8.77
CA SER A 432 -2.60 -26.96 8.74
C SER A 432 -2.38 -27.76 7.45
N ILE A 433 -1.97 -27.10 6.36
CA ILE A 433 -1.78 -27.73 5.03
C ILE A 433 -0.35 -27.63 4.50
N ALA A 434 0.51 -26.82 5.12
CA ALA A 434 1.88 -26.64 4.67
C ALA A 434 2.73 -27.89 4.94
N PRO A 435 3.70 -28.25 4.06
CA PRO A 435 4.57 -29.43 4.23
C PRO A 435 5.70 -29.13 5.21
N ILE A 436 5.40 -28.60 6.39
CA ILE A 436 6.37 -28.17 7.39
C ILE A 436 6.09 -28.80 8.77
N THR A 437 7.17 -28.96 9.53
CA THR A 437 7.14 -29.25 10.96
C THR A 437 7.47 -28.00 11.73
N VAL A 438 6.58 -27.56 12.60
CA VAL A 438 6.81 -26.45 13.53
C VAL A 438 7.68 -26.95 14.68
N LEU A 439 8.78 -26.26 14.93
CA LEU A 439 9.75 -26.64 15.97
C LEU A 439 9.42 -25.99 17.30
N GLN A 440 9.84 -26.63 18.37
CA GLN A 440 9.72 -26.11 19.74
C GLN A 440 10.83 -25.08 20.02
N ASP A 441 10.46 -23.91 20.54
CA ASP A 441 11.37 -22.89 21.08
C ASP A 441 11.84 -23.29 22.50
N ASP A 442 12.87 -24.13 22.58
CA ASP A 442 13.36 -24.75 23.84
C ASP A 442 14.13 -23.80 24.76
N LYS A 443 14.43 -22.55 24.28
CA LYS A 443 15.06 -21.50 25.11
C LYS A 443 14.19 -20.28 25.28
N HIS A 444 12.92 -20.33 24.85
CA HIS A 444 11.94 -19.28 25.02
C HIS A 444 12.41 -17.91 24.47
N LEU A 445 12.89 -17.90 23.20
CA LEU A 445 13.32 -16.69 22.53
C LEU A 445 12.14 -15.75 22.29
N TYR A 446 11.01 -16.32 21.84
CA TYR A 446 9.87 -15.51 21.44
C TYR A 446 8.99 -15.13 22.63
N PRO A 447 8.80 -13.82 22.85
CA PRO A 447 7.92 -13.33 23.88
C PRO A 447 6.44 -13.51 23.51
N SER A 448 5.56 -13.09 24.40
CA SER A 448 4.12 -12.99 24.12
C SER A 448 3.83 -11.85 23.14
N TYR A 449 2.88 -12.10 22.23
CA TYR A 449 2.37 -11.13 21.25
C TYR A 449 0.83 -11.15 21.30
N MET A 450 0.25 -10.87 22.48
CA MET A 450 -1.19 -10.73 22.60
C MET A 450 -1.66 -9.54 21.75
N SER A 451 -2.78 -9.73 21.05
CA SER A 451 -3.31 -8.70 20.16
C SER A 451 -4.37 -7.85 20.86
N GLY A 452 -4.32 -6.54 20.63
CA GLY A 452 -5.29 -5.56 21.14
C GLY A 452 -5.29 -4.30 20.28
N ASN A 453 -6.24 -3.39 20.56
CA ASN A 453 -6.31 -2.13 19.82
C ASN A 453 -5.54 -1.04 20.53
N VAL A 454 -4.69 -0.34 19.78
CA VAL A 454 -4.08 0.92 20.19
C VAL A 454 -4.96 2.05 19.67
N VAL A 455 -5.44 2.91 20.58
CA VAL A 455 -6.37 3.99 20.30
C VAL A 455 -5.80 5.31 20.79
N ARG A 456 -5.93 6.38 20.02
CA ARG A 456 -5.58 7.73 20.47
C ARG A 456 -6.50 8.16 21.58
N SER A 457 -5.95 8.65 22.71
CA SER A 457 -6.76 9.06 23.87
C SER A 457 -7.76 10.18 23.55
N GLU A 458 -7.38 11.08 22.63
CA GLU A 458 -8.24 12.18 22.17
C GLU A 458 -9.52 11.67 21.53
N VAL A 459 -9.43 10.56 20.79
CA VAL A 459 -10.57 9.91 20.13
C VAL A 459 -11.51 9.29 21.16
N LEU A 460 -10.97 8.63 22.19
CA LEU A 460 -11.79 8.07 23.28
C LEU A 460 -12.44 9.16 24.15
N ILE A 461 -11.85 10.35 24.21
CA ILE A 461 -12.45 11.51 24.91
C ILE A 461 -13.54 12.13 24.04
N ALA A 462 -13.33 12.25 22.72
CA ALA A 462 -14.31 12.80 21.80
C ALA A 462 -15.51 11.85 21.60
N HIS A 463 -15.25 10.53 21.62
CA HIS A 463 -16.23 9.47 21.37
C HIS A 463 -16.19 8.42 22.50
N PRO A 464 -16.72 8.76 23.70
CA PRO A 464 -16.67 7.87 24.86
C PRO A 464 -17.41 6.55 24.66
N GLU A 465 -18.35 6.50 23.72
CA GLU A 465 -19.10 5.30 23.31
C GLU A 465 -18.19 4.23 22.67
N LEU A 466 -17.02 4.60 22.12
CA LEU A 466 -16.09 3.64 21.52
C LEU A 466 -15.50 2.68 22.55
N ARG A 467 -15.21 3.16 23.76
CA ARG A 467 -14.55 2.32 24.78
C ARG A 467 -15.34 1.04 25.07
N PRO A 468 -16.63 1.09 25.48
CA PRO A 468 -17.38 -0.14 25.75
C PRO A 468 -17.55 -1.03 24.51
N VAL A 469 -17.61 -0.44 23.31
CA VAL A 469 -17.68 -1.20 22.04
C VAL A 469 -16.38 -1.98 21.82
N LEU A 470 -15.22 -1.35 21.97
CA LEU A 470 -13.93 -2.02 21.81
C LEU A 470 -13.67 -3.04 22.93
N GLU A 471 -14.06 -2.73 24.19
CA GLU A 471 -13.92 -3.65 25.32
C GLU A 471 -14.82 -4.89 25.19
N SER A 472 -15.90 -4.84 24.41
CA SER A 472 -16.72 -6.01 24.11
C SER A 472 -15.97 -7.10 23.34
N LEU A 473 -14.80 -6.77 22.75
CA LEU A 473 -13.91 -7.71 22.08
C LEU A 473 -12.90 -8.40 23.02
N ASN A 474 -12.90 -8.02 24.31
CA ASN A 474 -11.97 -8.61 25.28
C ASN A 474 -12.17 -10.13 25.38
N HIS A 475 -11.08 -10.88 25.14
CA HIS A 475 -11.01 -12.33 25.24
C HIS A 475 -12.06 -13.09 24.41
N THR A 476 -12.49 -12.51 23.28
CA THR A 476 -13.49 -13.12 22.40
C THR A 476 -12.91 -14.04 21.34
N ILE A 477 -11.59 -13.97 21.08
CA ILE A 477 -10.91 -14.72 20.02
C ILE A 477 -9.80 -15.55 20.66
N THR A 478 -9.81 -16.86 20.45
CA THR A 478 -8.70 -17.76 20.81
C THR A 478 -7.71 -17.91 19.64
N ASP A 479 -6.48 -18.44 19.91
CA ASP A 479 -5.49 -18.74 18.84
C ASP A 479 -6.09 -19.63 17.75
N GLN A 480 -6.85 -20.67 18.15
CA GLN A 480 -7.49 -21.59 17.21
C GLN A 480 -8.58 -20.92 16.37
N GLU A 481 -9.37 -20.02 16.95
CA GLU A 481 -10.39 -19.28 16.20
C GLU A 481 -9.77 -18.31 15.23
N MET A 482 -8.68 -17.62 15.62
CA MET A 482 -7.97 -16.74 14.70
C MET A 482 -7.33 -17.55 13.55
N ALA A 483 -6.68 -18.66 13.86
CA ALA A 483 -6.13 -19.56 12.82
C ALA A 483 -7.21 -20.06 11.86
N LYS A 484 -8.42 -20.40 12.38
CA LYS A 484 -9.56 -20.82 11.55
C LYS A 484 -10.08 -19.68 10.67
N MET A 485 -10.16 -18.47 11.18
CA MET A 485 -10.55 -17.30 10.39
C MET A 485 -9.51 -16.98 9.31
N ASN A 486 -8.22 -17.06 9.63
CA ASN A 486 -7.14 -16.92 8.66
C ASN A 486 -7.21 -18.00 7.57
N TYR A 487 -7.47 -19.26 7.96
CA TYR A 487 -7.64 -20.35 7.00
C TYR A 487 -8.82 -20.12 6.02
N ALA A 488 -9.94 -19.61 6.53
CA ALA A 488 -11.10 -19.27 5.70
C ALA A 488 -10.76 -18.23 4.62
N VAL A 489 -9.93 -17.23 4.96
CA VAL A 489 -9.49 -16.23 3.99
C VAL A 489 -8.42 -16.78 3.06
N GLU A 490 -7.36 -17.40 3.58
CA GLU A 490 -6.16 -17.78 2.83
C GLU A 490 -6.35 -19.01 1.95
N THR A 491 -7.14 -19.96 2.42
CA THR A 491 -7.32 -21.29 1.77
C THR A 491 -8.69 -21.45 1.15
N GLU A 492 -9.76 -21.04 1.85
CA GLU A 492 -11.12 -21.11 1.31
C GLU A 492 -11.50 -19.87 0.48
N HIS A 493 -10.60 -18.87 0.43
CA HIS A 493 -10.75 -17.65 -0.37
C HIS A 493 -11.98 -16.81 -0.02
N GLN A 494 -12.44 -16.87 1.25
CA GLN A 494 -13.51 -16.01 1.75
C GLN A 494 -13.02 -14.56 1.89
N LEU A 495 -13.94 -13.59 1.83
CA LEU A 495 -13.58 -12.20 2.08
C LEU A 495 -13.30 -11.98 3.57
N PRO A 496 -12.27 -11.19 3.95
CA PRO A 496 -12.07 -10.79 5.34
C PRO A 496 -13.32 -10.18 5.99
N ALA A 497 -14.10 -9.41 5.22
CA ALA A 497 -15.36 -8.82 5.69
C ALA A 497 -16.44 -9.88 5.99
N ASP A 498 -16.57 -10.91 5.14
CA ASP A 498 -17.55 -11.99 5.36
C ASP A 498 -17.19 -12.83 6.58
N VAL A 499 -15.87 -13.11 6.76
CA VAL A 499 -15.35 -13.83 7.92
C VAL A 499 -15.56 -13.02 9.21
N ALA A 500 -15.30 -11.70 9.15
CA ALA A 500 -15.55 -10.78 10.25
C ALA A 500 -17.03 -10.74 10.63
N HIS A 501 -17.92 -10.57 9.66
CA HIS A 501 -19.37 -10.57 9.86
C HIS A 501 -19.84 -11.86 10.54
N LYS A 502 -19.43 -13.01 10.01
CA LYS A 502 -19.78 -14.33 10.56
C LYS A 502 -19.32 -14.45 12.02
N PHE A 503 -18.10 -14.05 12.33
CA PHE A 503 -17.58 -14.05 13.70
C PHE A 503 -18.43 -13.18 14.64
N LEU A 504 -18.76 -11.95 14.23
CA LEU A 504 -19.55 -11.02 15.02
C LEU A 504 -20.95 -11.56 15.32
N VAL A 505 -21.61 -12.18 14.33
CA VAL A 505 -22.92 -12.82 14.49
C VAL A 505 -22.83 -14.05 15.40
N GLU A 506 -21.86 -14.96 15.19
CA GLU A 506 -21.67 -16.16 16.02
C GLU A 506 -21.38 -15.83 17.48
N ARG A 507 -20.76 -14.68 17.76
CA ARG A 507 -20.47 -14.19 19.12
C ARG A 507 -21.59 -13.31 19.71
N ASN A 508 -22.69 -13.07 18.99
CA ASN A 508 -23.77 -12.16 19.36
C ASN A 508 -23.26 -10.73 19.70
N LEU A 509 -22.25 -10.27 18.97
CA LEU A 509 -21.71 -8.93 19.13
C LEU A 509 -22.46 -7.90 18.29
N ILE A 510 -23.14 -8.37 17.24
CA ILE A 510 -24.03 -7.56 16.39
C ILE A 510 -25.35 -8.27 16.21
#